data_d2f68af9f2e1c43ff3435a79e7f01113
#
_entry.id   d2f68af9f2e1c43ff3435a79e7f01113
#
_cell.length_a   1.000
_cell.length_b   1.000
_cell.length_c   1.000
_cell.angle_alpha   90.00
_cell.angle_beta   90.00
_cell.angle_gamma   90.00
#
_symmetry.space_group_name_H-M   'P 1'
#
loop_
_entity.id
_entity.type
_entity.pdbx_description
1 polymer ?
#
loop_
_entity_poly.entity_id
_entity_poly.type
_entity_poly.pdbx_seq_one_letter_code
_entity_poly.pdbx_strand_id
1 'polypeptide(L)'
;MFLSVKEMELRKVRFDEALQPGQIDFSGEEIEQSSPLKAAGVAELLPGSDGEVRIQGRYAVEMTADCDRCLGTARFPLNAGFDLYYRPVSVIAKEEEVGIDEGEAEIGFYEGGGLELEDILREQVLLALPMQRVCSEGCQGICPVCGRNRNEARCDCRVESTSDRWEALRKLEIH
;
A
#
# COMPACT_ATOMS: atom_id res chain seq x y z
N MET A 1 -6.28 -12.78 -11.97
CA MET A 1 -6.37 -12.57 -13.46
C MET A 1 -4.98 -12.35 -14.03
N PHE A 2 -4.56 -13.20 -14.97
CA PHE A 2 -3.24 -13.08 -15.60
C PHE A 2 -3.27 -12.14 -16.81
N LEU A 3 -2.45 -11.11 -16.78
CA LEU A 3 -2.26 -10.13 -17.84
C LEU A 3 -1.16 -10.64 -18.79
N SER A 4 -1.53 -11.33 -19.85
CA SER A 4 -0.59 -11.98 -20.78
C SER A 4 0.04 -11.00 -21.76
N VAL A 5 1.37 -10.97 -21.84
CA VAL A 5 2.12 -10.15 -22.81
C VAL A 5 1.75 -10.56 -24.25
N LYS A 6 1.59 -11.85 -24.52
CA LYS A 6 1.17 -12.34 -25.85
C LYS A 6 -0.19 -11.78 -26.29
N GLU A 7 -1.11 -11.60 -25.35
CA GLU A 7 -2.39 -10.96 -25.65
C GLU A 7 -2.21 -9.47 -25.91
N MET A 8 -1.33 -8.79 -25.14
CA MET A 8 -1.02 -7.38 -25.32
C MET A 8 -0.29 -7.07 -26.65
N GLU A 9 0.43 -8.04 -27.23
CA GLU A 9 0.99 -7.92 -28.58
C GLU A 9 -0.09 -7.76 -29.66
N LEU A 10 -1.27 -8.31 -29.42
CA LEU A 10 -2.38 -8.30 -30.37
C LEU A 10 -3.37 -7.15 -30.12
N ARG A 11 -3.58 -6.81 -28.85
CA ARG A 11 -4.58 -5.81 -28.43
C ARG A 11 -4.32 -5.34 -26.99
N LYS A 12 -4.82 -4.16 -26.64
CA LYS A 12 -4.86 -3.73 -25.25
C LYS A 12 -5.80 -4.64 -24.45
N VAL A 13 -5.34 -5.12 -23.31
CA VAL A 13 -6.11 -5.96 -22.38
C VAL A 13 -6.84 -5.07 -21.40
N ARG A 14 -8.17 -5.12 -21.39
CA ARG A 14 -9.01 -4.40 -20.44
C ARG A 14 -9.39 -5.32 -19.30
N PHE A 15 -9.42 -4.78 -18.10
CA PHE A 15 -9.93 -5.47 -16.92
C PHE A 15 -10.97 -4.64 -16.20
N ASP A 16 -11.96 -5.31 -15.62
CA ASP A 16 -13.01 -4.75 -14.76
C ASP A 16 -13.39 -5.87 -13.78
N GLU A 17 -12.70 -5.89 -12.65
CA GLU A 17 -12.72 -6.98 -11.69
C GLU A 17 -13.25 -6.53 -10.34
N ALA A 18 -13.88 -7.46 -9.62
CA ALA A 18 -14.38 -7.26 -8.26
C ALA A 18 -13.92 -8.43 -7.36
N LEU A 19 -12.73 -8.27 -6.80
CA LEU A 19 -12.07 -9.29 -5.98
C LEU A 19 -12.65 -9.31 -4.58
N GLN A 20 -13.18 -10.46 -4.17
CA GLN A 20 -13.80 -10.63 -2.85
C GLN A 20 -12.73 -10.70 -1.75
N PRO A 21 -13.08 -10.37 -0.48
CA PRO A 21 -12.20 -10.60 0.66
C PRO A 21 -11.67 -12.04 0.67
N GLY A 22 -10.35 -12.18 0.82
CA GLY A 22 -9.65 -13.46 0.80
C GLY A 22 -9.14 -13.92 -0.57
N GLN A 23 -9.46 -13.22 -1.67
CA GLN A 23 -8.85 -13.48 -2.98
C GLN A 23 -7.45 -12.88 -3.11
N ILE A 24 -7.20 -11.78 -2.42
CA ILE A 24 -5.85 -11.23 -2.25
C ILE A 24 -5.42 -11.50 -0.81
N ASP A 25 -4.20 -12.01 -0.65
CA ASP A 25 -3.62 -12.29 0.66
C ASP A 25 -2.97 -11.03 1.26
N PHE A 26 -3.54 -10.51 2.35
CA PHE A 26 -3.01 -9.43 3.17
C PHE A 26 -2.56 -9.89 4.57
N SER A 27 -2.49 -11.21 4.84
CA SER A 27 -2.29 -11.77 6.18
C SER A 27 -0.97 -11.35 6.86
N GLY A 28 0.04 -10.93 6.09
CA GLY A 28 1.32 -10.45 6.63
C GLY A 28 1.33 -9.00 7.10
N GLU A 29 0.25 -8.22 6.89
CA GLU A 29 0.28 -6.75 6.99
C GLU A 29 -0.60 -6.19 8.12
N GLU A 30 -1.19 -7.05 8.95
CA GLU A 30 -2.14 -6.68 10.02
C GLU A 30 -3.30 -5.80 9.53
N ILE A 31 -3.76 -6.08 8.31
CA ILE A 31 -4.90 -5.43 7.66
C ILE A 31 -5.83 -6.48 7.08
N GLU A 32 -7.10 -6.13 6.99
CA GLU A 32 -8.13 -6.99 6.41
C GLU A 32 -8.93 -6.24 5.36
N GLN A 33 -9.25 -6.91 4.28
CA GLN A 33 -10.16 -6.39 3.26
C GLN A 33 -11.60 -6.56 3.75
N SER A 34 -12.35 -5.47 3.91
CA SER A 34 -13.72 -5.49 4.44
C SER A 34 -14.81 -5.33 3.36
N SER A 35 -14.43 -4.93 2.14
CA SER A 35 -15.33 -4.84 0.99
C SER A 35 -14.73 -5.46 -0.26
N PRO A 36 -15.50 -5.78 -1.31
CA PRO A 36 -14.93 -6.17 -2.59
C PRO A 36 -13.98 -5.09 -3.13
N LEU A 37 -12.76 -5.48 -3.53
CA LEU A 37 -11.83 -4.61 -4.23
C LEU A 37 -12.28 -4.52 -5.69
N LYS A 38 -12.77 -3.36 -6.08
CA LYS A 38 -13.16 -3.09 -7.46
C LYS A 38 -12.01 -2.43 -8.18
N ALA A 39 -11.60 -3.00 -9.31
CA ALA A 39 -10.51 -2.44 -10.11
C ALA A 39 -10.87 -2.47 -11.59
N ALA A 40 -10.67 -1.35 -12.28
CA ALA A 40 -10.89 -1.25 -13.71
C ALA A 40 -9.74 -0.50 -14.37
N GLY A 41 -9.33 -0.98 -15.56
CA GLY A 41 -8.21 -0.37 -16.25
C GLY A 41 -7.85 -1.06 -17.56
N VAL A 42 -6.63 -0.76 -18.02
CA VAL A 42 -6.08 -1.29 -19.26
C VAL A 42 -4.59 -1.59 -19.09
N ALA A 43 -4.17 -2.72 -19.63
CA ALA A 43 -2.78 -3.11 -19.80
C ALA A 43 -2.42 -3.12 -21.28
N GLU A 44 -1.27 -2.59 -21.65
CA GLU A 44 -0.78 -2.51 -23.02
C GLU A 44 0.72 -2.72 -23.09
N LEU A 45 1.17 -3.37 -24.16
CA LEU A 45 2.57 -3.44 -24.51
C LEU A 45 2.95 -2.15 -25.26
N LEU A 46 4.04 -1.51 -24.87
CA LEU A 46 4.47 -0.25 -25.50
C LEU A 46 5.14 -0.55 -26.83
N PRO A 47 4.72 0.11 -27.92
CA PRO A 47 5.31 -0.10 -29.25
C PRO A 47 6.78 0.29 -29.29
N GLY A 48 7.62 -0.59 -29.86
CA GLY A 48 9.05 -0.31 -30.03
C GLY A 48 9.90 -0.45 -28.76
N SER A 49 9.31 -0.94 -27.68
CA SER A 49 10.02 -1.31 -26.45
C SER A 49 10.43 -2.79 -26.47
N ASP A 50 11.42 -3.17 -25.68
CA ASP A 50 11.87 -4.56 -25.48
C ASP A 50 10.96 -5.32 -24.48
N GLY A 51 9.63 -5.23 -24.66
CA GLY A 51 8.66 -5.89 -23.81
C GLY A 51 8.14 -5.03 -22.66
N GLU A 52 8.23 -3.72 -22.75
CA GLU A 52 7.72 -2.82 -21.70
C GLU A 52 6.18 -2.79 -21.71
N VAL A 53 5.59 -3.07 -20.55
CA VAL A 53 4.15 -3.10 -20.32
C VAL A 53 3.76 -1.88 -19.48
N ARG A 54 2.70 -1.18 -19.91
CA ARG A 54 2.06 -0.11 -19.15
C ARG A 54 0.71 -0.59 -18.64
N ILE A 55 0.44 -0.39 -17.36
CA ILE A 55 -0.84 -0.75 -16.75
C ILE A 55 -1.42 0.48 -16.09
N GLN A 56 -2.54 0.95 -16.63
CA GLN A 56 -3.27 2.10 -16.09
C GLN A 56 -4.62 1.67 -15.57
N GLY A 57 -5.00 2.18 -14.40
CA GLY A 57 -6.29 1.85 -13.83
C GLY A 57 -6.62 2.65 -12.60
N ARG A 58 -7.71 2.24 -11.98
CA ARG A 58 -8.15 2.74 -10.68
C ARG A 58 -8.74 1.59 -9.89
N TYR A 59 -8.63 1.70 -8.59
CA TYR A 59 -9.27 0.75 -7.68
C TYR A 59 -9.97 1.47 -6.53
N ALA A 60 -10.91 0.75 -5.91
CA ALA A 60 -11.59 1.17 -4.71
C ALA A 60 -11.82 -0.04 -3.80
N VAL A 61 -11.49 0.10 -2.53
CA VAL A 61 -11.66 -0.94 -1.51
C VAL A 61 -11.82 -0.31 -0.13
N GLU A 62 -12.52 -0.96 0.78
CA GLU A 62 -12.51 -0.62 2.21
C GLU A 62 -11.64 -1.63 2.95
N MET A 63 -10.67 -1.10 3.70
CA MET A 63 -9.77 -1.89 4.54
C MET A 63 -10.04 -1.65 6.02
N THR A 64 -9.73 -2.62 6.84
CA THR A 64 -9.76 -2.52 8.30
C THR A 64 -8.42 -2.92 8.90
N ALA A 65 -8.11 -2.35 10.05
CA ALA A 65 -6.94 -2.69 10.87
C ALA A 65 -7.22 -2.35 12.32
N ASP A 66 -6.32 -2.73 13.21
CA ASP A 66 -6.33 -2.22 14.56
C ASP A 66 -5.92 -0.74 14.58
N CYS A 67 -6.61 0.05 15.38
CA CYS A 67 -6.30 1.46 15.57
C CYS A 67 -5.00 1.63 16.36
N ASP A 68 -4.03 2.36 15.80
CA ASP A 68 -2.72 2.59 16.42
C ASP A 68 -2.80 3.30 17.79
N ARG A 69 -3.96 3.90 18.13
CA ARG A 69 -4.14 4.63 19.38
C ARG A 69 -4.94 3.87 20.43
N CYS A 70 -6.01 3.19 20.03
CA CYS A 70 -6.94 2.60 21.00
C CYS A 70 -7.13 1.09 20.83
N LEU A 71 -6.48 0.47 19.84
CA LEU A 71 -6.55 -0.96 19.50
C LEU A 71 -7.97 -1.43 19.10
N GLY A 72 -8.91 -0.52 18.93
CA GLY A 72 -10.21 -0.83 18.35
C GLY A 72 -10.14 -0.81 16.83
N THR A 73 -11.17 -1.29 16.14
CA THR A 73 -11.17 -1.37 14.68
C THR A 73 -11.15 0.03 14.03
N ALA A 74 -10.15 0.28 13.21
CA ALA A 74 -10.06 1.39 12.28
C ALA A 74 -10.54 0.93 10.89
N ARG A 75 -11.33 1.78 10.22
CA ARG A 75 -11.80 1.56 8.84
C ARG A 75 -11.34 2.70 7.97
N PHE A 76 -10.85 2.40 6.80
CA PHE A 76 -10.38 3.41 5.87
C PHE A 76 -10.69 3.00 4.43
N PRO A 77 -11.40 3.85 3.68
CA PRO A 77 -11.63 3.65 2.26
C PRO A 77 -10.38 4.05 1.49
N LEU A 78 -9.95 3.20 0.58
CA LEU A 78 -8.90 3.48 -0.38
C LEU A 78 -9.52 3.61 -1.76
N ASN A 79 -9.21 4.71 -2.45
CA ASN A 79 -9.66 4.96 -3.82
C ASN A 79 -8.56 5.73 -4.53
N ALA A 80 -7.83 5.05 -5.41
CA ALA A 80 -6.68 5.62 -6.10
C ALA A 80 -6.63 5.19 -7.57
N GLY A 81 -5.98 6.00 -8.37
CA GLY A 81 -5.54 5.64 -9.72
C GLY A 81 -4.08 5.23 -9.70
N PHE A 82 -3.69 4.42 -10.66
CA PHE A 82 -2.32 4.00 -10.87
C PHE A 82 -1.95 4.03 -12.35
N ASP A 83 -0.67 4.25 -12.64
CA ASP A 83 -0.07 4.23 -13.96
C ASP A 83 1.34 3.65 -13.81
N LEU A 84 1.48 2.37 -14.11
CA LEU A 84 2.65 1.57 -13.78
C LEU A 84 3.34 1.08 -15.04
N TYR A 85 4.65 1.01 -14.98
CA TYR A 85 5.50 0.51 -16.04
C TYR A 85 6.26 -0.71 -15.56
N TYR A 86 6.30 -1.75 -16.39
CA TYR A 86 7.00 -3.00 -16.09
C TYR A 86 7.90 -3.40 -17.25
N ARG A 87 9.14 -3.81 -16.96
CA ARG A 87 10.09 -4.36 -17.93
C ARG A 87 10.35 -5.84 -17.65
N PRO A 88 10.60 -6.66 -18.68
CA PRO A 88 10.99 -8.04 -18.44
C PRO A 88 12.38 -8.11 -17.84
N VAL A 89 12.58 -8.96 -16.82
CA VAL A 89 13.88 -9.17 -16.15
C VAL A 89 14.97 -9.57 -17.16
N SER A 90 14.62 -10.24 -18.26
CA SER A 90 15.56 -10.63 -19.31
C SER A 90 16.27 -9.47 -20.02
N VAL A 91 15.74 -8.25 -19.94
CA VAL A 91 16.39 -7.06 -20.51
C VAL A 91 17.53 -6.60 -19.62
N ILE A 92 17.35 -6.63 -18.30
CA ILE A 92 18.37 -6.21 -17.32
C ILE A 92 19.59 -7.15 -17.36
N ALA A 93 19.36 -8.46 -17.53
CA ALA A 93 20.44 -9.45 -17.51
C ALA A 93 21.44 -9.28 -18.68
N LYS A 94 21.19 -8.39 -19.62
CA LYS A 94 22.07 -8.10 -20.76
C LYS A 94 22.98 -6.88 -20.56
N GLU A 95 22.69 -6.06 -19.54
CA GLU A 95 23.47 -4.86 -19.24
C GLU A 95 24.39 -5.15 -18.05
N GLU A 96 25.72 -5.02 -18.25
CA GLU A 96 26.73 -5.26 -17.20
C GLU A 96 26.72 -4.19 -16.09
N GLU A 97 26.22 -2.99 -16.37
CA GLU A 97 25.97 -1.93 -15.39
C GLU A 97 24.68 -1.19 -15.76
N VAL A 98 23.66 -1.30 -14.91
CA VAL A 98 22.42 -0.55 -15.04
C VAL A 98 22.54 0.73 -14.23
N GLY A 99 22.81 1.85 -14.90
CA GLY A 99 22.64 3.17 -14.29
C GLY A 99 21.14 3.42 -14.10
N ILE A 100 20.68 3.53 -12.86
CA ILE A 100 19.27 3.87 -12.57
C ILE A 100 19.13 5.39 -12.68
N ASP A 101 18.45 5.86 -13.71
CA ASP A 101 18.02 7.24 -13.81
C ASP A 101 16.82 7.52 -12.87
N GLU A 102 16.64 8.77 -12.44
CA GLU A 102 15.56 9.14 -11.49
C GLU A 102 14.16 8.70 -11.94
N GLY A 103 13.90 8.58 -13.25
CA GLY A 103 12.65 8.07 -13.81
C GLY A 103 12.53 6.55 -13.84
N GLU A 104 13.61 5.80 -13.66
CA GLU A 104 13.63 4.34 -13.69
C GLU A 104 13.35 3.70 -12.32
N ALA A 105 13.40 4.49 -11.24
CA ALA A 105 13.10 4.04 -9.89
C ALA A 105 11.61 3.62 -9.70
N GLU A 106 10.73 4.01 -10.63
CA GLU A 106 9.30 3.68 -10.62
C GLU A 106 8.93 2.51 -11.56
N ILE A 107 9.92 1.86 -12.19
CA ILE A 107 9.69 0.76 -13.11
C ILE A 107 9.73 -0.57 -12.36
N GLY A 108 8.64 -1.30 -12.40
CA GLY A 108 8.57 -2.67 -11.92
C GLY A 108 9.18 -3.66 -12.91
N PHE A 109 9.41 -4.89 -12.47
CA PHE A 109 9.93 -5.95 -13.31
C PHE A 109 8.99 -7.14 -13.30
N TYR A 110 8.93 -7.86 -14.44
CA TYR A 110 8.15 -9.08 -14.54
C TYR A 110 8.98 -10.22 -15.15
N GLU A 111 8.62 -11.42 -14.76
CA GLU A 111 9.19 -12.66 -15.30
C GLU A 111 8.13 -13.46 -16.08
N GLY A 112 8.59 -14.31 -16.98
CA GLY A 112 7.69 -15.18 -17.73
C GLY A 112 6.87 -14.45 -18.78
N GLY A 113 5.60 -14.83 -18.93
CA GLY A 113 4.72 -14.38 -20.01
C GLY A 113 3.78 -13.23 -19.68
N GLY A 114 3.88 -12.60 -18.52
CA GLY A 114 2.98 -11.52 -18.08
C GLY A 114 2.99 -11.26 -16.58
N LEU A 115 1.92 -10.64 -16.09
CA LEU A 115 1.77 -10.21 -14.70
C LEU A 115 0.44 -10.68 -14.10
N GLU A 116 0.43 -10.96 -12.80
CA GLU A 116 -0.81 -11.22 -12.06
C GLU A 116 -1.42 -9.90 -11.58
N LEU A 117 -2.67 -9.64 -11.95
CA LEU A 117 -3.38 -8.41 -11.57
C LEU A 117 -3.55 -8.31 -10.05
N GLU A 118 -3.77 -9.43 -9.37
CA GLU A 118 -3.92 -9.53 -7.93
C GLU A 118 -2.67 -9.02 -7.19
N ASP A 119 -1.47 -9.37 -7.68
CA ASP A 119 -0.21 -8.93 -7.08
C ASP A 119 -0.01 -7.42 -7.25
N ILE A 120 -0.32 -6.89 -8.43
CA ILE A 120 -0.28 -5.45 -8.71
C ILE A 120 -1.24 -4.69 -7.80
N LEU A 121 -2.49 -5.17 -7.68
CA LEU A 121 -3.49 -4.52 -6.84
C LEU A 121 -3.14 -4.62 -5.35
N ARG A 122 -2.56 -5.74 -4.91
CA ARG A 122 -2.04 -5.89 -3.55
C ARG A 122 -1.01 -4.82 -3.24
N GLU A 123 -0.02 -4.66 -4.11
CA GLU A 123 1.04 -3.65 -3.95
C GLU A 123 0.45 -2.23 -3.91
N GLN A 124 -0.47 -1.89 -4.81
CA GLN A 124 -1.11 -0.58 -4.84
C GLN A 124 -1.94 -0.28 -3.59
N VAL A 125 -2.62 -1.29 -3.03
CA VAL A 125 -3.34 -1.17 -1.76
C VAL A 125 -2.35 -0.89 -0.62
N LEU A 126 -1.25 -1.63 -0.54
CA LEU A 126 -0.24 -1.47 0.51
C LEU A 126 0.42 -0.08 0.46
N LEU A 127 0.74 0.41 -0.73
CA LEU A 127 1.32 1.75 -0.92
C LEU A 127 0.35 2.88 -0.56
N ALA A 128 -0.96 2.66 -0.66
CA ALA A 128 -1.98 3.65 -0.34
C ALA A 128 -2.43 3.64 1.13
N LEU A 129 -1.89 2.74 1.94
CA LEU A 129 -2.24 2.69 3.36
C LEU A 129 -1.85 3.98 4.08
N PRO A 130 -2.70 4.50 4.97
CA PRO A 130 -2.35 5.67 5.76
C PRO A 130 -1.19 5.35 6.72
N MET A 131 -0.28 6.30 6.91
CA MET A 131 0.84 6.15 7.86
C MET A 131 0.38 5.93 9.31
N GLN A 132 -0.81 6.41 9.66
CA GLN A 132 -1.47 6.15 10.95
C GLN A 132 -2.87 5.60 10.71
N ARG A 133 -3.12 4.42 11.22
CA ARG A 133 -4.41 3.74 11.16
C ARG A 133 -5.23 4.12 12.40
N VAL A 134 -6.05 5.15 12.32
CA VAL A 134 -6.86 5.63 13.45
C VAL A 134 -8.35 5.43 13.19
N CYS A 135 -9.09 5.01 14.22
CA CYS A 135 -10.54 4.80 14.10
C CYS A 135 -11.32 6.10 13.89
N SER A 136 -10.77 7.23 14.34
CA SER A 136 -11.28 8.58 14.12
C SER A 136 -10.18 9.61 14.40
N GLU A 137 -10.29 10.80 13.81
CA GLU A 137 -9.35 11.91 14.05
C GLU A 137 -9.25 12.28 15.53
N GLY A 138 -10.40 12.24 16.23
CA GLY A 138 -10.53 12.55 17.67
C GLY A 138 -10.22 11.40 18.60
N CYS A 139 -9.64 10.28 18.12
CA CYS A 139 -9.37 9.12 18.94
C CYS A 139 -8.48 9.46 20.13
N GLN A 140 -9.00 9.23 21.36
CA GLN A 140 -8.31 9.52 22.63
C GLN A 140 -7.28 8.44 23.01
N GLY A 141 -7.25 7.33 22.30
CA GLY A 141 -6.34 6.23 22.56
C GLY A 141 -6.62 5.46 23.85
N ILE A 142 -5.65 4.65 24.24
CA ILE A 142 -5.63 3.94 25.54
C ILE A 142 -4.93 4.78 26.60
N CYS A 143 -5.35 4.61 27.85
CA CYS A 143 -4.66 5.21 28.99
C CYS A 143 -3.30 4.51 29.22
N PRO A 144 -2.15 5.21 29.23
CA PRO A 144 -0.84 4.59 29.42
C PRO A 144 -0.61 4.03 30.83
N VAL A 145 -1.49 4.35 31.79
CA VAL A 145 -1.39 3.87 33.17
C VAL A 145 -2.23 2.65 33.43
N CYS A 146 -3.51 2.64 32.98
CA CYS A 146 -4.45 1.54 33.27
C CYS A 146 -4.92 0.77 32.04
N GLY A 147 -4.46 1.11 30.83
CA GLY A 147 -4.82 0.43 29.58
C GLY A 147 -6.27 0.66 29.10
N ARG A 148 -7.09 1.44 29.82
CA ARG A 148 -8.49 1.66 29.47
C ARG A 148 -8.60 2.49 28.17
N ASN A 149 -9.51 2.10 27.30
CA ASN A 149 -9.86 2.89 26.11
C ASN A 149 -10.58 4.18 26.53
N ARG A 150 -9.94 5.31 26.23
CA ARG A 150 -10.44 6.64 26.61
C ARG A 150 -11.61 7.12 25.74
N ASN A 151 -11.87 6.46 24.61
CA ASN A 151 -13.04 6.75 23.80
C ASN A 151 -14.33 6.22 24.43
N GLU A 152 -14.22 5.15 25.27
CA GLU A 152 -15.35 4.49 25.91
C GLU A 152 -15.60 5.00 27.33
N ALA A 153 -14.54 5.21 28.09
CA ALA A 153 -14.65 5.65 29.48
C ALA A 153 -13.45 6.50 29.91
N ARG A 154 -13.76 7.57 30.66
CA ARG A 154 -12.72 8.40 31.31
C ARG A 154 -12.11 7.64 32.50
N CYS A 155 -10.84 7.90 32.76
CA CYS A 155 -10.13 7.44 33.94
C CYS A 155 -9.45 8.63 34.64
N ASP A 156 -9.32 8.55 35.96
CA ASP A 156 -8.67 9.60 36.78
C ASP A 156 -7.17 9.36 36.97
N CYS A 157 -6.58 8.50 36.13
CA CYS A 157 -5.16 8.21 36.17
C CYS A 157 -4.35 9.47 35.82
N ARG A 158 -3.39 9.80 36.66
CA ARG A 158 -2.40 10.86 36.40
C ARG A 158 -1.15 10.23 35.84
N VAL A 159 -0.72 10.71 34.67
CA VAL A 159 0.60 10.37 34.12
C VAL A 159 1.62 11.19 34.88
N GLU A 160 2.35 10.60 35.82
CA GLU A 160 3.53 11.25 36.39
C GLU A 160 4.57 11.36 35.26
N SER A 161 4.93 12.61 34.94
CA SER A 161 5.98 12.90 33.98
C SER A 161 7.35 12.59 34.59
N THR A 162 7.68 11.33 34.70
CA THR A 162 8.94 10.86 35.25
C THR A 162 10.02 10.79 34.18
N SER A 163 10.48 11.85 33.61
CA SER A 163 11.71 11.69 32.87
C SER A 163 12.64 12.89 32.96
N ASP A 164 13.31 12.98 34.10
CA ASP A 164 14.59 13.70 34.25
C ASP A 164 15.68 13.18 33.29
N ARG A 165 15.44 12.01 32.65
CA ARG A 165 16.40 11.41 31.70
C ARG A 165 16.75 12.32 30.53
N TRP A 166 15.82 13.16 30.11
CA TRP A 166 15.97 14.04 28.96
C TRP A 166 16.17 15.52 29.36
N GLU A 167 16.28 15.84 30.66
CA GLU A 167 16.45 17.21 31.14
C GLU A 167 17.73 17.82 30.58
N ALA A 168 18.78 17.03 30.40
CA ALA A 168 20.03 17.47 29.78
C ALA A 168 19.85 18.00 28.35
N LEU A 169 18.88 17.42 27.59
CA LEU A 169 18.60 17.83 26.21
C LEU A 169 17.80 19.15 26.14
N ARG A 170 17.07 19.53 27.18
CA ARG A 170 16.37 20.84 27.24
C ARG A 170 17.32 22.02 27.25
N LYS A 171 18.59 21.81 27.59
CA LYS A 171 19.64 22.82 27.66
C LYS A 171 20.44 22.96 26.35
N LEU A 172 20.13 22.13 25.32
CA LEU A 172 20.75 22.25 24.03
C LEU A 172 20.07 23.38 23.23
N GLU A 173 20.75 24.50 23.08
CA GLU A 173 20.39 25.56 22.15
C GLU A 173 20.88 25.13 20.76
N ILE A 174 19.92 24.98 19.83
CA ILE A 174 20.23 24.71 18.40
C ILE A 174 20.51 26.08 17.78
N HIS A 175 21.78 26.34 17.44
CA HIS A 175 22.23 27.50 16.65
C HIS A 175 22.12 27.24 15.15
#